data_25c80fc378b1d1748861f3bb030244d8
#
_entry.id   25c80fc378b1d1748861f3bb030244d8
#
_cell.length_a   1.000
_cell.length_b   1.000
_cell.length_c   1.000
_cell.angle_alpha   90.00
_cell.angle_beta   90.00
_cell.angle_gamma   90.00
#
_symmetry.space_group_name_H-M   'P 1'
#
loop_
_entity.id
_entity.type
_entity.pdbx_description
1 polymer ?
#
loop_
_entity_poly.entity_id
_entity_poly.type
_entity_poly.pdbx_seq_one_letter_code
_entity_poly.pdbx_strand_id
1 'polypeptide(L)'
;MIGVGLLVLRLVLGVIFIGHGAQKLFGSFGGPGLKGTAQGFEQIGVRPGRLMALMAGLAEFGGGILVILGFLTPLAALALIGVMIVAVLTVHLKNGFFNTNGGYEFNLALAGIALTLLIVGAGAYSLDSVLGILW
;
A
#
# COMPACT_ATOMS: atom_id res chain seq x y z
N MET A 1 20.47 -13.03 8.20
CA MET A 1 19.31 -12.70 9.07
C MET A 1 18.58 -11.46 8.64
N ILE A 2 19.29 -10.42 8.17
CA ILE A 2 18.63 -9.22 7.62
C ILE A 2 17.71 -9.58 6.45
N GLY A 3 18.18 -10.45 5.54
CA GLY A 3 17.38 -10.89 4.40
C GLY A 3 16.09 -11.58 4.79
N VAL A 4 16.11 -12.42 5.83
CA VAL A 4 14.92 -13.10 6.35
C VAL A 4 13.98 -12.07 6.99
N GLY A 5 14.49 -11.12 7.76
CA GLY A 5 13.69 -10.06 8.36
C GLY A 5 12.99 -9.22 7.32
N LEU A 6 13.69 -8.83 6.26
CA LEU A 6 13.10 -8.08 5.16
C LEU A 6 12.03 -8.89 4.41
N LEU A 7 12.25 -10.19 4.23
CA LEU A 7 11.24 -11.06 3.63
C LEU A 7 9.96 -11.07 4.47
N VAL A 8 10.08 -11.21 5.79
CA VAL A 8 8.91 -11.17 6.70
C VAL A 8 8.16 -9.85 6.57
N LEU A 9 8.86 -8.72 6.60
CA LEU A 9 8.24 -7.40 6.43
C LEU A 9 7.51 -7.30 5.09
N ARG A 10 8.12 -7.79 4.02
CA ARG A 10 7.54 -7.77 2.69
C ARG A 10 6.29 -8.62 2.59
N LEU A 11 6.29 -9.81 3.19
CA LEU A 11 5.11 -10.68 3.18
C LEU A 11 3.95 -10.04 3.92
N VAL A 12 4.19 -9.49 5.10
CA VAL A 12 3.15 -8.84 5.90
C VAL A 12 2.60 -7.61 5.18
N LEU A 13 3.47 -6.73 4.74
CA LEU A 13 3.07 -5.50 4.04
C LEU A 13 2.31 -5.82 2.76
N GLY A 14 2.83 -6.74 1.97
CA GLY A 14 2.23 -7.12 0.68
C GLY A 14 0.86 -7.74 0.84
N VAL A 15 0.68 -8.65 1.79
CA VAL A 15 -0.63 -9.27 2.06
C VAL A 15 -1.67 -8.21 2.46
N ILE A 16 -1.30 -7.27 3.32
CA ILE A 16 -2.20 -6.19 3.73
C ILE A 16 -2.63 -5.36 2.52
N PHE A 17 -1.69 -4.92 1.68
CA PHE A 17 -2.02 -4.08 0.53
C PHE A 17 -2.74 -4.83 -0.58
N ILE A 18 -2.42 -6.09 -0.82
CA ILE A 18 -3.18 -6.93 -1.76
C ILE A 18 -4.64 -7.02 -1.31
N GLY A 19 -4.88 -7.26 -0.02
CA GLY A 19 -6.22 -7.32 0.53
C GLY A 19 -6.98 -6.00 0.35
N HIS A 20 -6.37 -4.88 0.69
CA HIS A 20 -6.99 -3.56 0.53
C HIS A 20 -7.21 -3.19 -0.93
N GLY A 21 -6.25 -3.49 -1.80
CA GLY A 21 -6.40 -3.26 -3.24
C GLY A 21 -7.51 -4.12 -3.84
N ALA A 22 -7.60 -5.38 -3.45
CA ALA A 22 -8.65 -6.28 -3.89
C ALA A 22 -10.04 -5.80 -3.45
N GLN A 23 -10.16 -5.25 -2.23
CA GLN A 23 -11.41 -4.65 -1.76
C GLN A 23 -11.84 -3.48 -2.64
N LYS A 24 -10.89 -2.65 -3.06
CA LYS A 24 -11.19 -1.48 -3.89
C LYS A 24 -11.51 -1.86 -5.33
N LEU A 25 -10.77 -2.80 -5.91
CA LEU A 25 -10.91 -3.14 -7.33
C LEU A 25 -12.03 -4.14 -7.60
N PHE A 26 -12.12 -5.17 -6.75
CA PHE A 26 -12.95 -6.35 -7.04
C PHE A 26 -14.10 -6.55 -6.05
N GLY A 27 -14.13 -5.79 -4.95
CA GLY A 27 -15.11 -6.00 -3.89
C GLY A 27 -14.84 -7.23 -3.04
N SER A 28 -13.65 -7.83 -3.13
CA SER A 28 -13.26 -8.99 -2.34
C SER A 28 -13.28 -8.68 -0.84
N PHE A 29 -13.42 -9.71 -0.02
CA PHE A 29 -13.37 -9.61 1.46
C PHE A 29 -14.36 -8.59 2.03
N GLY A 30 -15.55 -8.49 1.42
CA GLY A 30 -16.56 -7.53 1.86
C GLY A 30 -16.28 -6.08 1.48
N GLY A 31 -15.38 -5.84 0.56
CA GLY A 31 -15.02 -4.49 0.13
C GLY A 31 -16.03 -3.85 -0.82
N PRO A 32 -15.88 -2.54 -1.07
CA PRO A 32 -16.84 -1.75 -1.85
C PRO A 32 -16.75 -1.99 -3.36
N GLY A 33 -15.67 -2.58 -3.86
CA GLY A 33 -15.42 -2.67 -5.29
C GLY A 33 -15.07 -1.32 -5.92
N LEU A 34 -14.78 -1.32 -7.21
CA LEU A 34 -14.35 -0.10 -7.92
C LEU A 34 -15.43 0.98 -7.89
N LYS A 35 -16.67 0.59 -8.14
CA LYS A 35 -17.80 1.55 -8.16
C LYS A 35 -18.01 2.18 -6.78
N GLY A 36 -18.06 1.37 -5.73
CA GLY A 36 -18.25 1.87 -4.36
C GLY A 36 -17.09 2.73 -3.90
N THR A 37 -15.87 2.33 -4.22
CA THR A 37 -14.66 3.12 -3.90
C THR A 37 -14.70 4.48 -4.62
N ALA A 38 -15.07 4.48 -5.91
CA ALA A 38 -15.19 5.71 -6.69
C ALA A 38 -16.23 6.67 -6.08
N GLN A 39 -17.38 6.14 -5.67
CA GLN A 39 -18.43 6.94 -5.02
C GLN A 39 -17.94 7.52 -3.69
N GLY A 40 -17.26 6.74 -2.87
CA GLY A 40 -16.70 7.19 -1.62
C GLY A 40 -15.65 8.28 -1.82
N PHE A 41 -14.80 8.15 -2.82
CA PHE A 41 -13.80 9.17 -3.16
C PHE A 41 -14.44 10.48 -3.60
N GLU A 42 -15.48 10.42 -4.43
CA GLU A 42 -16.22 11.61 -4.84
C GLU A 42 -16.78 12.36 -3.63
N GLN A 43 -17.32 11.64 -2.66
CA GLN A 43 -17.90 12.22 -1.44
C GLN A 43 -16.89 12.97 -0.59
N ILE A 44 -15.62 12.57 -0.61
CA ILE A 44 -14.55 13.22 0.17
C ILE A 44 -13.71 14.19 -0.67
N GLY A 45 -14.15 14.46 -1.90
CA GLY A 45 -13.48 15.44 -2.76
C GLY A 45 -12.29 14.90 -3.54
N VAL A 46 -12.07 13.58 -3.54
CA VAL A 46 -11.02 12.93 -4.37
C VAL A 46 -11.63 12.62 -5.73
N ARG A 47 -11.33 13.45 -6.72
CA ARG A 47 -11.99 13.44 -8.03
C ARG A 47 -10.99 13.50 -9.18
N PRO A 48 -11.26 12.87 -10.33
CA PRO A 48 -12.43 12.02 -10.63
C PRO A 48 -12.38 10.73 -9.80
N GLY A 49 -13.49 10.36 -9.17
CA GLY A 49 -13.54 9.23 -8.23
C GLY A 49 -13.13 7.90 -8.86
N ARG A 50 -13.63 7.62 -10.07
CA ARG A 50 -13.31 6.36 -10.76
C ARG A 50 -11.83 6.23 -11.10
N LEU A 51 -11.23 7.30 -11.62
CA LEU A 51 -9.80 7.31 -11.95
C LEU A 51 -8.95 7.16 -10.69
N MET A 52 -9.27 7.92 -9.64
CA MET A 52 -8.52 7.88 -8.39
C MET A 52 -8.67 6.54 -7.69
N ALA A 53 -9.88 5.94 -7.71
CA ALA A 53 -10.12 4.61 -7.15
C ALA A 53 -9.32 3.54 -7.89
N LEU A 54 -9.29 3.62 -9.23
CA LEU A 54 -8.51 2.69 -10.05
C LEU A 54 -7.02 2.82 -9.75
N MET A 55 -6.50 4.04 -9.70
CA MET A 55 -5.10 4.30 -9.39
C MET A 55 -4.72 3.80 -7.99
N ALA A 56 -5.53 4.09 -6.98
CA ALA A 56 -5.29 3.63 -5.61
C ALA A 56 -5.34 2.11 -5.52
N GLY A 57 -6.38 1.50 -6.10
CA GLY A 57 -6.53 0.04 -6.10
C GLY A 57 -5.40 -0.68 -6.80
N LEU A 58 -4.99 -0.18 -7.98
CA LEU A 58 -3.87 -0.76 -8.73
C LEU A 58 -2.54 -0.57 -7.99
N ALA A 59 -2.31 0.60 -7.40
CA ALA A 59 -1.10 0.86 -6.62
C ALA A 59 -1.02 -0.09 -5.42
N GLU A 60 -2.11 -0.26 -4.69
CA GLU A 60 -2.14 -1.15 -3.52
C GLU A 60 -2.02 -2.62 -3.92
N PHE A 61 -2.84 -3.07 -4.85
CA PHE A 61 -2.84 -4.46 -5.30
C PHE A 61 -1.53 -4.81 -6.01
N GLY A 62 -1.15 -4.01 -7.00
CA GLY A 62 0.08 -4.22 -7.77
C GLY A 62 1.32 -3.99 -6.92
N GLY A 63 1.34 -2.93 -6.13
CA GLY A 63 2.45 -2.63 -5.22
C GLY A 63 2.63 -3.73 -4.17
N GLY A 64 1.53 -4.25 -3.64
CA GLY A 64 1.58 -5.38 -2.70
C GLY A 64 2.19 -6.63 -3.32
N ILE A 65 1.81 -6.98 -4.55
CA ILE A 65 2.37 -8.11 -5.28
C ILE A 65 3.88 -7.90 -5.50
N LEU A 66 4.28 -6.73 -5.97
CA LEU A 66 5.69 -6.42 -6.22
C LEU A 66 6.52 -6.48 -4.94
N VAL A 67 5.97 -6.03 -3.83
CA VAL A 67 6.65 -6.09 -2.53
C VAL A 67 6.85 -7.56 -2.08
N ILE A 68 5.83 -8.41 -2.23
CA ILE A 68 5.97 -9.83 -1.90
C ILE A 68 7.07 -10.48 -2.73
N LEU A 69 7.05 -10.24 -4.05
CA LEU A 69 8.08 -10.77 -4.94
C LEU A 69 9.44 -10.13 -4.73
N GLY A 70 9.48 -8.95 -4.13
CA GLY A 70 10.70 -8.15 -4.03
C GLY A 70 11.18 -7.69 -5.39
N PHE A 71 10.26 -7.33 -6.27
CA PHE A 71 10.56 -6.85 -7.62
C PHE A 71 10.24 -5.36 -7.74
N LEU A 72 11.20 -4.59 -8.24
CA LEU A 72 11.12 -3.12 -8.32
C LEU A 72 10.70 -2.52 -6.97
N THR A 73 11.27 -3.03 -5.91
CA THR A 73 10.85 -2.80 -4.53
C THR A 73 10.79 -1.31 -4.15
N PRO A 74 11.81 -0.47 -4.43
CA PRO A 74 11.71 0.94 -4.09
C PRO A 74 10.59 1.68 -4.82
N LEU A 75 10.31 1.34 -6.08
CA LEU A 75 9.19 1.94 -6.81
C LEU A 75 7.85 1.51 -6.21
N ALA A 76 7.71 0.23 -5.90
CA ALA A 76 6.51 -0.29 -5.24
C ALA A 76 6.31 0.36 -3.88
N ALA A 77 7.36 0.45 -3.07
CA ALA A 77 7.32 1.09 -1.75
C ALA A 77 6.91 2.56 -1.87
N LEU A 78 7.45 3.28 -2.84
CA LEU A 78 7.12 4.69 -3.06
C LEU A 78 5.64 4.86 -3.42
N ALA A 79 5.10 3.99 -4.28
CA ALA A 79 3.68 4.00 -4.63
C ALA A 79 2.79 3.76 -3.41
N LEU A 80 3.14 2.79 -2.57
CA LEU A 80 2.40 2.49 -1.34
C LEU A 80 2.45 3.64 -0.33
N ILE A 81 3.60 4.29 -0.17
CA ILE A 81 3.75 5.48 0.66
C ILE A 81 2.84 6.59 0.14
N GLY A 82 2.82 6.82 -1.17
CA GLY A 82 1.95 7.82 -1.78
C GLY A 82 0.48 7.59 -1.47
N VAL A 83 0.01 6.34 -1.59
CA VAL A 83 -1.37 5.98 -1.24
C VAL A 83 -1.64 6.27 0.23
N MET A 84 -0.71 5.95 1.13
CA MET A 84 -0.88 6.20 2.57
C MET A 84 -0.92 7.68 2.89
N ILE A 85 -0.09 8.49 2.24
CA ILE A 85 -0.12 9.95 2.43
C ILE A 85 -1.48 10.50 2.02
N VAL A 86 -1.99 10.11 0.86
CA VAL A 86 -3.30 10.58 0.38
C VAL A 86 -4.40 10.13 1.34
N ALA A 87 -4.38 8.89 1.79
CA ALA A 87 -5.36 8.36 2.74
C ALA A 87 -5.35 9.15 4.06
N VAL A 88 -4.17 9.47 4.59
CA VAL A 88 -4.05 10.27 5.81
C VAL A 88 -4.63 11.66 5.59
N LEU A 89 -4.25 12.35 4.53
CA LEU A 89 -4.67 13.72 4.29
C LEU A 89 -6.17 13.85 4.01
N THR A 90 -6.76 12.86 3.35
CA THR A 90 -8.17 12.93 2.91
C THR A 90 -9.17 12.32 3.89
N VAL A 91 -8.75 11.35 4.70
CA VAL A 91 -9.67 10.58 5.57
C VAL A 91 -9.26 10.62 7.02
N HIS A 92 -8.01 10.26 7.32
CA HIS A 92 -7.63 9.87 8.68
C HIS A 92 -7.10 11.00 9.55
N LEU A 93 -6.48 12.03 8.96
CA LEU A 93 -5.83 13.09 9.73
C LEU A 93 -6.81 13.81 10.67
N LYS A 94 -8.01 14.10 10.19
CA LYS A 94 -9.06 14.76 10.97
C LYS A 94 -9.56 13.94 12.15
N ASN A 95 -9.34 12.63 12.12
CA ASN A 95 -9.80 11.71 13.18
C ASN A 95 -8.73 11.50 14.26
N GLY A 96 -7.59 12.17 14.17
CA GLY A 96 -6.50 12.06 15.12
C GLY A 96 -5.62 10.85 14.90
N PHE A 97 -4.91 10.43 15.93
CA PHE A 97 -3.89 9.39 15.84
C PHE A 97 -4.48 7.98 15.89
N PHE A 98 -5.33 7.69 16.89
CA PHE A 98 -5.70 6.32 17.21
C PHE A 98 -6.62 5.69 16.16
N ASN A 99 -6.27 4.48 15.73
CA ASN A 99 -7.03 3.73 14.73
C ASN A 99 -8.45 3.40 15.19
N THR A 100 -8.67 3.24 16.51
CA THR A 100 -10.01 3.01 17.07
C THR A 100 -10.98 4.14 16.75
N ASN A 101 -10.46 5.35 16.54
CA ASN A 101 -11.25 6.52 16.13
C ASN A 101 -11.17 6.80 14.63
N GLY A 102 -10.67 5.84 13.85
CA GLY A 102 -10.45 6.06 12.42
C GLY A 102 -9.23 6.94 12.12
N GLY A 103 -8.32 7.09 13.07
CA GLY A 103 -7.12 7.90 12.94
C GLY A 103 -6.06 7.26 12.05
N TYR A 104 -4.88 7.89 12.00
CA TYR A 104 -3.85 7.55 11.02
C TYR A 104 -2.77 6.58 11.51
N GLU A 105 -2.88 6.02 12.73
CA GLU A 105 -1.79 5.19 13.27
C GLU A 105 -1.49 3.95 12.40
N PHE A 106 -2.52 3.31 11.83
CA PHE A 106 -2.31 2.16 10.94
C PHE A 106 -1.58 2.58 9.66
N ASN A 107 -2.00 3.70 9.07
CA ASN A 107 -1.34 4.26 7.89
C ASN A 107 0.13 4.59 8.18
N LEU A 108 0.40 5.15 9.36
CA LEU A 108 1.76 5.46 9.80
C LEU A 108 2.62 4.20 9.91
N ALA A 109 2.08 3.13 10.50
CA ALA A 109 2.79 1.86 10.64
C ALA A 109 3.13 1.28 9.26
N LEU A 110 2.17 1.25 8.34
CA LEU A 110 2.38 0.74 6.98
C LEU A 110 3.37 1.60 6.20
N ALA A 111 3.26 2.92 6.31
CA ALA A 111 4.17 3.85 5.66
C ALA A 111 5.60 3.69 6.20
N GLY A 112 5.76 3.47 7.50
CA GLY A 112 7.07 3.22 8.10
C GLY A 112 7.73 1.95 7.58
N ILE A 113 6.96 0.87 7.43
CA ILE A 113 7.47 -0.37 6.84
C ILE A 113 7.86 -0.15 5.37
N ALA A 114 7.02 0.52 4.59
CA ALA A 114 7.30 0.82 3.20
C ALA A 114 8.53 1.73 3.04
N LEU A 115 8.68 2.72 3.92
CA LEU A 115 9.84 3.59 3.93
C LEU A 115 11.13 2.81 4.21
N THR A 116 11.08 1.85 5.13
CA THR A 116 12.22 0.97 5.41
C THR A 116 12.62 0.21 4.15
N LEU A 117 11.66 -0.36 3.43
CA LEU A 117 11.92 -1.06 2.17
C LEU A 117 12.46 -0.13 1.08
N LEU A 118 11.99 1.11 1.05
CA LEU A 118 12.51 2.13 0.12
C LEU A 118 13.99 2.42 0.37
N ILE A 119 14.38 2.50 1.64
CA ILE A 119 15.76 2.84 2.03
C ILE A 119 16.69 1.65 1.87
N VAL A 120 16.28 0.47 2.32
CA VAL A 120 17.15 -0.73 2.43
C VAL A 120 17.03 -1.64 1.20
N GLY A 121 15.91 -1.60 0.50
CA GLY A 121 15.62 -2.53 -0.59
C GLY A 121 14.99 -3.83 -0.09
N ALA A 122 14.85 -4.79 -1.00
CA ALA A 122 14.10 -6.02 -0.74
C ALA A 122 14.88 -7.10 0.02
N GLY A 123 16.20 -7.01 0.02
CA GLY A 123 17.07 -8.01 0.65
C GLY A 123 17.42 -9.16 -0.28
N ALA A 124 18.14 -10.15 0.27
CA ALA A 124 18.71 -11.25 -0.52
C ALA A 124 17.67 -12.20 -1.12
N TYR A 125 16.53 -12.37 -0.45
CA TYR A 125 15.47 -13.30 -0.89
C TYR A 125 14.41 -12.59 -1.71
N SER A 126 14.80 -12.06 -2.88
CA SER A 126 13.95 -11.22 -3.72
C SER A 126 14.29 -11.38 -5.19
N LEU A 127 13.35 -11.04 -6.07
CA LEU A 127 13.61 -10.98 -7.50
C LEU A 127 14.63 -9.89 -7.84
N ASP A 128 14.60 -8.76 -7.15
CA ASP A 128 15.60 -7.69 -7.34
C ASP A 128 17.01 -8.25 -7.16
N SER A 129 17.22 -9.05 -6.11
CA SER A 129 18.51 -9.68 -5.85
C SER A 129 18.89 -10.70 -6.93
N VAL A 130 17.96 -11.57 -7.30
CA VAL A 130 18.21 -12.62 -8.31
C VAL A 130 18.52 -12.01 -9.67
N LEU A 131 17.84 -10.93 -10.04
CA LEU A 131 18.03 -10.25 -11.32
C LEU A 131 19.19 -9.25 -11.31
N GLY A 132 19.83 -9.06 -10.15
CA GLY A 132 20.94 -8.11 -10.03
C GLY A 132 20.53 -6.65 -10.12
N ILE A 133 19.28 -6.33 -9.80
CA ILE A 133 18.81 -4.95 -9.75
C ILE A 133 19.30 -4.33 -8.45
N LEU A 134 20.16 -3.33 -8.59
CA LEU A 134 20.73 -2.61 -7.45
C LEU A 134 20.01 -1.29 -7.26
N TRP A 135 19.66 -1.04 -6.02
CA TRP A 135 19.00 0.21 -5.64
C TRP A 135 19.87 1.06 -4.72
#